data_33f29fcd873c073b30f86120d5093436
#
_entry.id   33f29fcd873c073b30f86120d5093436
#
_cell.length_a   1.000
_cell.length_b   1.000
_cell.length_c   1.000
_cell.angle_alpha   90.00
_cell.angle_beta   90.00
_cell.angle_gamma   90.00
#
_symmetry.space_group_name_H-M   'P 1'
#
loop_
_entity.id
_entity.type
_entity.pdbx_description
1 polymer ?
#
loop_
_entity_poly.entity_id
_entity_poly.type
_entity_poly.pdbx_seq_one_letter_code
_entity_poly.pdbx_strand_id
1 'polypeptide(L)'
;MAKKPTRGGVDRGVDPWPLGQRPGFLVRRLHQIHVALFQEKCAEFEITPLQYSLLSALAVRGTADQTTLAADVALDRTTTTGALKRLHARRFIERAVRRDDRRARACRLTAMGAALLSRMETAARAAHRDTLASLSKSDQKRFIALMQQIVAADGFRA
;
A
#
# COMPACT_ATOMS: atom_id res chain seq x y z
N MET A 1 -63.44 -4.81 -13.08
CA MET A 1 -62.21 -5.40 -13.67
C MET A 1 -61.14 -4.35 -13.73
N ALA A 2 -60.20 -4.37 -12.81
CA ALA A 2 -59.14 -3.39 -12.72
C ALA A 2 -57.90 -3.94 -13.45
N LYS A 3 -57.40 -3.20 -14.44
CA LYS A 3 -56.24 -3.53 -15.30
C LYS A 3 -54.96 -3.26 -14.49
N LYS A 4 -54.16 -4.31 -14.22
CA LYS A 4 -52.83 -4.26 -13.55
C LYS A 4 -51.85 -3.48 -14.44
N PRO A 5 -51.05 -2.56 -13.91
CA PRO A 5 -50.02 -1.90 -14.69
C PRO A 5 -48.86 -2.86 -14.94
N THR A 6 -48.53 -3.10 -16.22
CA THR A 6 -47.32 -3.78 -16.67
C THR A 6 -46.11 -2.97 -16.29
N ARG A 7 -45.25 -3.50 -15.42
CA ARG A 7 -43.92 -2.96 -15.16
C ARG A 7 -43.11 -2.99 -16.46
N GLY A 8 -42.79 -1.82 -16.98
CA GLY A 8 -41.88 -1.65 -18.10
C GLY A 8 -40.54 -2.26 -17.78
N GLY A 9 -40.14 -3.27 -18.56
CA GLY A 9 -38.81 -3.83 -18.52
C GLY A 9 -37.79 -2.77 -18.94
N VAL A 10 -36.84 -2.48 -18.10
CA VAL A 10 -35.66 -1.70 -18.46
C VAL A 10 -34.91 -2.51 -19.52
N ASP A 11 -34.75 -1.94 -20.69
CA ASP A 11 -33.97 -2.52 -21.79
C ASP A 11 -32.54 -2.77 -21.30
N ARG A 12 -32.16 -4.06 -21.22
CA ARG A 12 -30.85 -4.49 -20.67
C ARG A 12 -29.89 -4.78 -21.81
N GLY A 13 -29.47 -3.73 -22.49
CA GLY A 13 -28.42 -3.81 -23.51
C GLY A 13 -26.99 -3.95 -22.93
N VAL A 14 -26.85 -4.16 -21.63
CA VAL A 14 -25.54 -4.34 -20.99
C VAL A 14 -25.51 -5.70 -20.31
N ASP A 15 -24.65 -6.59 -20.79
CA ASP A 15 -24.34 -7.84 -20.10
C ASP A 15 -23.79 -7.50 -18.69
N PRO A 16 -24.48 -7.93 -17.61
CA PRO A 16 -24.08 -7.55 -16.26
C PRO A 16 -22.78 -8.25 -15.87
N TRP A 17 -21.65 -7.60 -16.09
CA TRP A 17 -20.39 -8.05 -15.54
C TRP A 17 -20.39 -7.87 -14.01
N PRO A 18 -20.52 -8.95 -13.21
CA PRO A 18 -20.66 -8.86 -11.77
C PRO A 18 -19.47 -8.18 -11.12
N LEU A 19 -19.72 -7.29 -10.15
CA LEU A 19 -18.68 -6.51 -9.49
C LEU A 19 -17.57 -7.41 -8.88
N GLY A 20 -17.96 -8.56 -8.31
CA GLY A 20 -17.03 -9.53 -7.73
C GLY A 20 -16.12 -10.25 -8.73
N GLN A 21 -16.34 -10.08 -10.04
CA GLN A 21 -15.47 -10.63 -11.08
C GLN A 21 -14.54 -9.57 -11.69
N ARG A 22 -14.66 -8.30 -11.28
CA ARG A 22 -13.86 -7.20 -11.82
C ARG A 22 -12.51 -7.12 -11.13
N PRO A 23 -11.37 -7.22 -11.86
CA PRO A 23 -10.03 -7.17 -11.26
C PRO A 23 -9.82 -5.95 -10.37
N GLY A 24 -10.17 -4.76 -10.82
CA GLY A 24 -10.01 -3.53 -10.06
C GLY A 24 -10.78 -3.52 -8.73
N PHE A 25 -11.97 -4.13 -8.68
CA PHE A 25 -12.71 -4.31 -7.44
C PHE A 25 -12.02 -5.30 -6.49
N LEU A 26 -11.57 -6.45 -7.04
CA LEU A 26 -10.90 -7.49 -6.26
C LEU A 26 -9.58 -6.99 -5.67
N VAL A 27 -8.76 -6.26 -6.45
CA VAL A 27 -7.53 -5.62 -5.97
C VAL A 27 -7.82 -4.65 -4.82
N ARG A 28 -8.84 -3.79 -4.96
CA ARG A 28 -9.24 -2.88 -3.88
C ARG A 28 -9.70 -3.64 -2.63
N ARG A 29 -10.49 -4.71 -2.78
CA ARG A 29 -10.94 -5.54 -1.65
C ARG A 29 -9.77 -6.24 -0.96
N LEU A 30 -8.84 -6.79 -1.72
CA LEU A 30 -7.63 -7.40 -1.18
C LEU A 30 -6.80 -6.38 -0.40
N HIS A 31 -6.65 -5.18 -0.95
CA HIS A 31 -5.96 -4.07 -0.24
C HIS A 31 -6.65 -3.72 1.09
N GLN A 32 -7.99 -3.64 1.12
CA GLN A 32 -8.73 -3.38 2.36
C GLN A 32 -8.50 -4.49 3.41
N ILE A 33 -8.49 -5.76 2.98
CA ILE A 33 -8.19 -6.91 3.86
C ILE A 33 -6.77 -6.77 4.43
N HIS A 34 -5.79 -6.48 3.58
CA HIS A 34 -4.41 -6.27 4.02
C HIS A 34 -4.27 -5.13 5.03
N VAL A 35 -4.91 -3.98 4.76
CA VAL A 35 -4.87 -2.82 5.67
C VAL A 35 -5.46 -3.17 7.04
N ALA A 36 -6.61 -3.87 7.07
CA ALA A 36 -7.24 -4.29 8.33
C ALA A 36 -6.34 -5.24 9.13
N LEU A 37 -5.76 -6.26 8.48
CA LEU A 37 -4.83 -7.20 9.12
C LEU A 37 -3.56 -6.50 9.61
N PHE A 38 -3.03 -5.57 8.83
CA PHE A 38 -1.86 -4.80 9.25
C PHE A 38 -2.17 -3.94 10.49
N GLN A 39 -3.31 -3.26 10.49
CA GLN A 39 -3.75 -2.45 11.63
C GLN A 39 -3.95 -3.30 12.89
N GLU A 40 -4.53 -4.51 12.74
CA GLU A 40 -4.70 -5.45 13.84
C GLU A 40 -3.35 -5.92 14.41
N LYS A 41 -2.47 -6.44 13.54
CA LYS A 41 -1.18 -7.02 13.97
C LYS A 41 -0.17 -5.97 14.46
N CYS A 42 -0.24 -4.76 13.92
CA CYS A 42 0.71 -3.67 14.23
C CYS A 42 0.08 -2.57 15.10
N ALA A 43 -1.04 -2.81 15.76
CA ALA A 43 -1.77 -1.81 16.54
C ALA A 43 -0.90 -1.09 17.56
N GLU A 44 -0.06 -1.81 18.29
CA GLU A 44 0.81 -1.28 19.34
C GLU A 44 1.83 -0.23 18.85
N PHE A 45 2.17 -0.25 17.56
CA PHE A 45 3.19 0.65 17.00
C PHE A 45 2.59 1.97 16.49
N GLU A 46 1.26 2.05 16.31
CA GLU A 46 0.57 3.22 15.75
C GLU A 46 1.18 3.67 14.40
N ILE A 47 1.56 2.72 13.55
CA ILE A 47 2.15 2.92 12.24
C ILE A 47 1.19 2.40 11.17
N THR A 48 0.91 3.22 10.16
CA THR A 48 0.10 2.80 9.01
C THR A 48 0.91 1.96 8.02
N PRO A 49 0.26 1.13 7.15
CA PRO A 49 0.97 0.39 6.09
C PRO A 49 1.88 1.28 5.24
N LEU A 50 1.41 2.48 4.87
CA LEU A 50 2.22 3.44 4.11
C LEU A 50 3.46 3.90 4.87
N GLN A 51 3.31 4.23 6.16
CA GLN A 51 4.43 4.65 6.99
C GLN A 51 5.45 3.52 7.15
N TYR A 52 4.99 2.28 7.30
CA TYR A 52 5.85 1.10 7.33
C TYR A 52 6.61 0.92 6.02
N SER A 53 5.92 1.05 4.86
CA SER A 53 6.56 0.97 3.54
C SER A 53 7.64 2.03 3.34
N LEU A 54 7.39 3.28 3.79
CA LEU A 54 8.37 4.37 3.71
C LEU A 54 9.60 4.10 4.60
N LEU A 55 9.40 3.60 5.83
CA LEU A 55 10.51 3.20 6.70
C LEU A 55 11.32 2.05 6.07
N SER A 56 10.64 1.06 5.49
CA SER A 56 11.28 -0.07 4.81
C SER A 56 12.08 0.37 3.58
N ALA A 57 11.54 1.27 2.75
CA ALA A 57 12.24 1.84 1.61
C ALA A 57 13.50 2.60 2.05
N LEU A 58 13.42 3.39 3.12
CA LEU A 58 14.57 4.10 3.69
C LEU A 58 15.61 3.15 4.29
N ALA A 59 15.19 2.03 4.89
CA ALA A 59 16.13 1.02 5.41
C ALA A 59 16.98 0.40 4.29
N VAL A 60 16.38 0.17 3.12
CA VAL A 60 17.08 -0.38 1.95
C VAL A 60 17.98 0.66 1.27
N ARG A 61 17.48 1.89 1.09
CA ARG A 61 18.19 2.95 0.36
C ARG A 61 19.22 3.71 1.19
N GLY A 62 19.10 3.67 2.52
CA GLY A 62 19.85 4.54 3.43
C GLY A 62 19.34 5.98 3.39
N THR A 63 19.32 6.60 2.22
CA THR A 63 18.87 7.98 2.02
C THR A 63 18.11 8.12 0.71
N ALA A 64 16.98 8.85 0.73
CA ALA A 64 16.21 9.14 -0.48
C ALA A 64 15.47 10.48 -0.36
N ASP A 65 15.21 11.13 -1.49
CA ASP A 65 14.31 12.28 -1.52
C ASP A 65 12.84 11.87 -1.59
N GLN A 66 11.97 12.84 -1.45
CA GLN A 66 10.52 12.61 -1.41
C GLN A 66 9.96 12.05 -2.73
N THR A 67 10.52 12.44 -3.88
CA THR A 67 10.05 11.96 -5.19
C THR A 67 10.40 10.49 -5.37
N THR A 68 11.63 10.12 -5.03
CA THR A 68 12.09 8.73 -5.04
C THR A 68 11.25 7.87 -4.10
N LEU A 69 10.95 8.35 -2.90
CA LEU A 69 10.13 7.61 -1.95
C LEU A 69 8.68 7.46 -2.40
N ALA A 70 8.10 8.47 -3.06
CA ALA A 70 6.76 8.38 -3.63
C ALA A 70 6.70 7.29 -4.72
N ALA A 71 7.72 7.24 -5.58
CA ALA A 71 7.86 6.19 -6.58
C ALA A 71 8.01 4.80 -5.94
N ASP A 72 8.87 4.66 -4.93
CA ASP A 72 9.10 3.37 -4.25
C ASP A 72 7.84 2.80 -3.59
N VAL A 73 6.97 3.67 -3.04
CA VAL A 73 5.74 3.24 -2.36
C VAL A 73 4.51 3.26 -3.27
N ALA A 74 4.70 3.57 -4.56
CA ALA A 74 3.64 3.62 -5.58
C ALA A 74 2.47 4.54 -5.19
N LEU A 75 2.77 5.74 -4.66
CA LEU A 75 1.76 6.71 -4.25
C LEU A 75 2.07 8.11 -4.74
N ASP A 76 1.02 8.94 -4.78
CA ASP A 76 1.17 10.34 -5.14
C ASP A 76 2.04 11.12 -4.13
N ARG A 77 2.63 12.20 -4.63
CA ARG A 77 3.56 13.03 -3.88
C ARG A 77 2.92 13.68 -2.64
N THR A 78 1.65 14.05 -2.70
CA THR A 78 0.94 14.74 -1.60
C THR A 78 0.74 13.79 -0.42
N THR A 79 0.23 12.58 -0.69
CA THR A 79 0.03 11.51 0.30
C THR A 79 1.35 11.12 0.95
N THR A 80 2.39 10.91 0.13
CA THR A 80 3.74 10.59 0.62
C THR A 80 4.31 11.70 1.49
N THR A 81 4.18 12.98 1.09
CA THR A 81 4.61 14.12 1.90
C THR A 81 3.94 14.16 3.27
N GLY A 82 2.64 13.92 3.32
CA GLY A 82 1.89 13.89 4.57
C GLY A 82 2.37 12.79 5.52
N ALA A 83 2.66 11.60 4.98
CA ALA A 83 3.20 10.49 5.76
C ALA A 83 4.63 10.77 6.27
N LEU A 84 5.51 11.31 5.42
CA LEU A 84 6.87 11.71 5.81
C LEU A 84 6.88 12.81 6.88
N LYS A 85 5.97 13.79 6.81
CA LYS A 85 5.82 14.81 7.87
C LYS A 85 5.48 14.17 9.22
N ARG A 86 4.55 13.21 9.25
CA ARG A 86 4.17 12.50 10.48
C ARG A 86 5.31 11.65 11.04
N LEU A 87 6.04 10.92 10.19
CA LEU A 87 7.22 10.15 10.60
C LEU A 87 8.33 11.05 11.17
N HIS A 88 8.55 12.22 10.55
CA HIS A 88 9.53 13.20 11.04
C HIS A 88 9.11 13.80 12.39
N ALA A 89 7.84 14.17 12.56
CA ALA A 89 7.32 14.69 13.83
C ALA A 89 7.48 13.69 14.97
N ARG A 90 7.36 12.38 14.68
CA ARG A 90 7.62 11.28 15.63
C ARG A 90 9.11 10.91 15.76
N ARG A 91 10.01 11.64 15.10
CA ARG A 91 11.46 11.42 15.11
C ARG A 91 11.92 10.05 14.57
N PHE A 92 11.13 9.37 13.78
CA PHE A 92 11.51 8.11 13.14
C PHE A 92 12.38 8.33 11.90
N ILE A 93 12.24 9.47 11.27
CA ILE A 93 13.10 9.91 10.19
C ILE A 93 13.62 11.32 10.46
N GLU A 94 14.76 11.64 9.87
CA GLU A 94 15.26 13.00 9.78
C GLU A 94 15.25 13.46 8.31
N ARG A 95 15.15 14.79 8.14
CA ARG A 95 15.10 15.46 6.85
C ARG A 95 16.21 16.49 6.80
N ALA A 96 17.19 16.26 5.96
CA ALA A 96 18.29 17.18 5.74
C ALA A 96 18.21 17.80 4.34
N VAL A 97 18.68 19.05 4.22
CA VAL A 97 18.89 19.67 2.92
C VAL A 97 20.10 18.98 2.29
N ARG A 98 19.99 18.54 1.04
CA ARG A 98 21.14 17.98 0.32
C ARG A 98 22.20 19.06 0.12
N ARG A 99 23.48 18.69 0.21
CA ARG A 99 24.61 19.61 0.00
C ARG A 99 24.73 20.06 -1.46
N ASP A 100 24.33 19.17 -2.37
CA ASP A 100 24.39 19.32 -3.83
C ASP A 100 23.13 19.98 -4.44
N ASP A 101 21.99 19.93 -3.74
CA ASP A 101 20.76 20.62 -4.14
C ASP A 101 19.99 21.11 -2.91
N ARG A 102 20.05 22.42 -2.65
CA ARG A 102 19.36 23.06 -1.51
C ARG A 102 17.83 22.98 -1.57
N ARG A 103 17.25 22.62 -2.73
CA ARG A 103 15.80 22.42 -2.90
C ARG A 103 15.36 21.01 -2.59
N ALA A 104 16.26 20.04 -2.69
CA ALA A 104 15.97 18.63 -2.41
C ALA A 104 16.20 18.33 -0.92
N ARG A 105 15.17 17.80 -0.27
CA ARG A 105 15.26 17.33 1.11
C ARG A 105 15.41 15.81 1.10
N ALA A 106 16.59 15.34 1.51
CA ALA A 106 16.83 13.93 1.71
C ALA A 106 16.23 13.47 3.05
N CYS A 107 15.62 12.29 3.06
CA CYS A 107 15.12 11.61 4.24
C CYS A 107 16.04 10.42 4.55
N ARG A 108 16.26 10.15 5.83
CA ARG A 108 16.93 8.94 6.31
C ARG A 108 16.31 8.47 7.62
N LEU A 109 16.48 7.19 7.94
CA LEU A 109 16.05 6.67 9.24
C LEU A 109 16.92 7.27 10.36
N THR A 110 16.28 7.55 11.49
CA THR A 110 16.99 7.72 12.76
C THR A 110 17.26 6.34 13.39
N ALA A 111 18.09 6.30 14.43
CA ALA A 111 18.26 5.08 15.24
C ALA A 111 16.93 4.58 15.81
N MET A 112 16.06 5.52 16.24
CA MET A 112 14.71 5.20 16.74
C MET A 112 13.81 4.62 15.64
N GLY A 113 13.86 5.16 14.41
CA GLY A 113 13.12 4.63 13.26
C GLY A 113 13.57 3.23 12.87
N ALA A 114 14.88 2.98 12.87
CA ALA A 114 15.44 1.66 12.59
C ALA A 114 15.05 0.63 13.67
N ALA A 115 15.11 1.01 14.95
CA ALA A 115 14.67 0.15 16.05
C ALA A 115 13.17 -0.16 15.99
N LEU A 116 12.33 0.84 15.65
CA LEU A 116 10.90 0.64 15.44
C LEU A 116 10.65 -0.37 14.31
N LEU A 117 11.28 -0.17 13.15
CA LEU A 117 11.12 -1.07 12.01
C LEU A 117 11.50 -2.51 12.37
N SER A 118 12.60 -2.70 13.07
CA SER A 118 13.04 -4.04 13.55
C SER A 118 12.00 -4.69 14.49
N ARG A 119 11.42 -3.93 15.40
CA ARG A 119 10.37 -4.43 16.32
C ARG A 119 9.10 -4.80 15.59
N MET A 120 8.74 -4.07 14.53
CA MET A 120 7.54 -4.32 13.73
C MET A 120 7.64 -5.53 12.82
N GLU A 121 8.86 -6.02 12.52
CA GLU A 121 9.14 -7.01 11.47
C GLU A 121 8.25 -8.26 11.59
N THR A 122 8.16 -8.85 12.78
CA THR A 122 7.36 -10.08 13.01
C THR A 122 5.87 -9.83 12.78
N ALA A 123 5.33 -8.74 13.31
CA ALA A 123 3.92 -8.38 13.18
C ALA A 123 3.55 -8.03 11.74
N ALA A 124 4.40 -7.26 11.05
CA ALA A 124 4.20 -6.89 9.65
C ALA A 124 4.24 -8.12 8.74
N ARG A 125 5.21 -9.03 8.93
CA ARG A 125 5.28 -10.31 8.20
C ARG A 125 4.04 -11.18 8.46
N ALA A 126 3.51 -11.19 9.68
CA ALA A 126 2.27 -11.88 9.99
C ALA A 126 1.09 -11.30 9.19
N ALA A 127 0.93 -9.98 9.14
CA ALA A 127 -0.12 -9.34 8.36
C ALA A 127 -0.03 -9.69 6.86
N HIS A 128 1.16 -9.65 6.27
CA HIS A 128 1.38 -10.05 4.87
C HIS A 128 1.04 -11.53 4.62
N ARG A 129 1.47 -12.43 5.51
CA ARG A 129 1.16 -13.85 5.43
C ARG A 129 -0.34 -14.11 5.53
N ASP A 130 -1.01 -13.46 6.50
CA ASP A 130 -2.41 -13.69 6.79
C ASP A 130 -3.32 -13.11 5.68
N THR A 131 -2.86 -12.09 4.94
CA THR A 131 -3.54 -11.57 3.75
C THR A 131 -3.80 -12.68 2.70
N LEU A 132 -2.92 -13.65 2.59
CA LEU A 132 -3.00 -14.74 1.62
C LEU A 132 -3.29 -16.10 2.26
N ALA A 133 -3.70 -16.13 3.54
CA ALA A 133 -3.86 -17.38 4.29
C ALA A 133 -4.91 -18.34 3.73
N SER A 134 -5.89 -17.82 2.98
CA SER A 134 -6.92 -18.63 2.29
C SER A 134 -6.40 -19.43 1.09
N LEU A 135 -5.18 -19.15 0.63
CA LEU A 135 -4.55 -19.83 -0.51
C LEU A 135 -3.58 -20.92 -0.03
N SER A 136 -3.44 -21.98 -0.82
CA SER A 136 -2.36 -22.95 -0.64
C SER A 136 -0.99 -22.29 -0.79
N LYS A 137 0.08 -22.89 -0.25
CA LYS A 137 1.44 -22.32 -0.38
C LYS A 137 1.91 -22.19 -1.84
N SER A 138 1.51 -23.12 -2.71
CA SER A 138 1.77 -23.03 -4.15
C SER A 138 1.03 -21.86 -4.79
N ASP A 139 -0.27 -21.67 -4.46
CA ASP A 139 -1.07 -20.59 -5.01
C ASP A 139 -0.62 -19.22 -4.50
N GLN A 140 -0.17 -19.11 -3.23
CA GLN A 140 0.42 -17.87 -2.71
C GLN A 140 1.63 -17.44 -3.56
N LYS A 141 2.55 -18.37 -3.83
CA LYS A 141 3.73 -18.11 -4.67
C LYS A 141 3.33 -17.69 -6.08
N ARG A 142 2.40 -18.43 -6.69
CA ARG A 142 1.89 -18.14 -8.04
C ARG A 142 1.20 -16.77 -8.09
N PHE A 143 0.36 -16.47 -7.12
CA PHE A 143 -0.34 -15.19 -7.03
C PHE A 143 0.63 -14.02 -6.92
N ILE A 144 1.65 -14.10 -6.05
CA ILE A 144 2.68 -13.06 -5.93
C ILE A 144 3.42 -12.88 -7.26
N ALA A 145 3.82 -13.99 -7.92
CA ALA A 145 4.50 -13.91 -9.22
C ALA A 145 3.64 -13.24 -10.30
N LEU A 146 2.34 -13.53 -10.36
CA LEU A 146 1.41 -12.91 -11.30
C LEU A 146 1.23 -11.41 -11.02
N MET A 147 1.11 -11.01 -9.75
CA MET A 147 1.06 -9.59 -9.38
C MET A 147 2.35 -8.86 -9.79
N GLN A 148 3.51 -9.46 -9.53
CA GLN A 148 4.81 -8.91 -9.94
C GLN A 148 4.91 -8.74 -11.47
N GLN A 149 4.41 -9.73 -12.22
CA GLN A 149 4.38 -9.67 -13.69
C GLN A 149 3.51 -8.52 -14.19
N ILE A 150 2.31 -8.32 -13.61
CA ILE A 150 1.40 -7.22 -13.96
C ILE A 150 2.07 -5.87 -13.67
N VAL A 151 2.64 -5.71 -12.47
CA VAL A 151 3.29 -4.46 -12.05
C VAL A 151 4.51 -4.14 -12.92
N ALA A 152 5.33 -5.15 -13.26
CA ALA A 152 6.50 -4.97 -14.11
C ALA A 152 6.14 -4.58 -15.56
N ALA A 153 5.02 -5.12 -16.09
CA ALA A 153 4.58 -4.82 -17.46
C ALA A 153 4.06 -3.38 -17.63
N ASP A 154 3.52 -2.79 -16.57
CA ASP A 154 2.98 -1.41 -16.60
C ASP A 154 4.09 -0.35 -16.58
N GLY A 155 5.33 -0.72 -16.26
CA GLY A 155 6.46 0.21 -16.16
C GLY A 155 6.11 1.37 -15.23
N PHE A 156 5.48 1.08 -14.09
CA PHE A 156 4.83 2.03 -13.18
C PHE A 156 5.57 3.37 -13.14
N ARG A 157 5.03 4.35 -13.86
CA ARG A 157 5.48 5.74 -13.85
C ARG A 157 4.82 6.43 -12.67
N ALA A 158 5.50 6.40 -11.51
CA ALA A 158 5.13 7.24 -10.38
C ALA A 158 5.50 8.71 -10.66
#